data_036ab0b83adbed871e591bc105301c32
#
_entry.id   036ab0b83adbed871e591bc105301c32
#
_cell.length_a   1.000
_cell.length_b   1.000
_cell.length_c   1.000
_cell.angle_alpha   90.00
_cell.angle_beta   90.00
_cell.angle_gamma   90.00
#
_symmetry.space_group_name_H-M   'P 1'
#
loop_
_entity.id
_entity.type
_entity.pdbx_description
1 polymer ?
#
loop_
_entity_poly.entity_id
_entity_poly.type
_entity_poly.pdbx_seq_one_letter_code
_entity_poly.pdbx_strand_id
1 'polypeptide(L)'
;MKSIDSQYLIDPRFTSVTDQALSKDQVIDIYLHNSKGATSVSGGPYGSQIIDALTWNDDDIDFAQSFIDDLDHRLGIDFALTSDSSSSDINIYIDKEIDLGGDGQTLGLAVTNFSDETGYFWEIFLDRDNFGNQRYFRYGLIHEIAHSLGMEHPFSADDGDLYGDNNDAWTSTYPEETIMSYRSPLGGIWPNSLTDNDWQALESHWGQQNDWSSGN
;
A
#
# COMPACT_ATOMS: atom_id res chain seq x y z
N MET A 1 -14.38 -6.16 -17.39
CA MET A 1 -13.96 -6.43 -16.00
C MET A 1 -15.22 -6.66 -15.16
N LYS A 2 -15.16 -7.52 -14.16
CA LYS A 2 -16.25 -7.65 -13.19
C LYS A 2 -16.21 -6.45 -12.27
N SER A 3 -17.38 -5.95 -11.86
CA SER A 3 -17.50 -4.98 -10.78
C SER A 3 -17.34 -5.70 -9.45
N ILE A 4 -16.53 -5.13 -8.58
CA ILE A 4 -16.34 -5.55 -7.19
C ILE A 4 -16.90 -4.42 -6.33
N ASP A 5 -17.82 -4.74 -5.42
CA ASP A 5 -18.36 -3.75 -4.49
C ASP A 5 -17.26 -3.31 -3.50
N SER A 6 -17.24 -2.03 -3.15
CA SER A 6 -16.21 -1.44 -2.29
C SER A 6 -16.11 -2.12 -0.92
N GLN A 7 -17.19 -2.70 -0.41
CA GLN A 7 -17.16 -3.43 0.86
C GLN A 7 -16.20 -4.61 0.87
N TYR A 8 -15.96 -5.26 -0.28
CA TYR A 8 -15.02 -6.38 -0.41
C TYR A 8 -13.58 -5.95 -0.68
N LEU A 9 -13.32 -4.67 -0.70
CA LEU A 9 -12.00 -4.08 -0.97
C LEU A 9 -11.54 -3.10 0.11
N ILE A 10 -12.40 -2.72 1.05
CA ILE A 10 -12.08 -1.78 2.14
C ILE A 10 -12.31 -2.43 3.49
N ASP A 11 -11.23 -2.56 4.25
CA ASP A 11 -11.25 -3.03 5.65
C ASP A 11 -11.27 -1.82 6.60
N PRO A 12 -12.34 -1.67 7.41
CA PRO A 12 -12.45 -0.58 8.37
C PRO A 12 -11.34 -0.57 9.43
N ARG A 13 -10.68 -1.70 9.68
CA ARG A 13 -9.55 -1.78 10.63
C ARG A 13 -8.32 -1.07 10.07
N PHE A 14 -8.08 -1.19 8.75
CA PHE A 14 -6.96 -0.55 8.06
C PHE A 14 -7.22 0.94 7.89
N THR A 15 -8.41 1.33 7.41
CA THR A 15 -8.75 2.75 7.28
C THR A 15 -8.67 3.48 8.62
N SER A 16 -9.07 2.84 9.74
CA SER A 16 -9.00 3.44 11.07
C SER A 16 -7.58 3.83 11.49
N VAL A 17 -6.55 3.13 11.03
CA VAL A 17 -5.14 3.49 11.29
C VAL A 17 -4.78 4.78 10.55
N THR A 18 -5.13 4.86 9.28
CA THR A 18 -4.84 6.01 8.42
C THR A 18 -5.68 7.23 8.78
N ASP A 19 -6.94 7.06 9.16
CA ASP A 19 -7.78 8.13 9.75
C ASP A 19 -7.12 8.77 10.98
N GLN A 20 -6.46 7.96 11.82
CA GLN A 20 -5.76 8.48 12.99
C GLN A 20 -4.48 9.21 12.64
N ALA A 21 -3.78 8.79 11.59
CA ALA A 21 -2.63 9.53 11.04
C ALA A 21 -3.10 10.89 10.50
N LEU A 22 -4.13 10.92 9.65
CA LEU A 22 -4.74 12.14 9.11
C LEU A 22 -5.24 13.12 10.17
N SER A 23 -5.57 12.66 11.37
CA SER A 23 -6.04 13.54 12.45
C SER A 23 -5.00 14.57 12.91
N LYS A 24 -3.73 14.39 12.52
CA LYS A 24 -2.62 15.30 12.90
C LYS A 24 -2.67 16.61 12.11
N ASP A 25 -2.70 16.55 10.77
CA ASP A 25 -2.59 17.72 9.89
C ASP A 25 -3.34 17.59 8.56
N GLN A 26 -4.07 16.51 8.33
CA GLN A 26 -4.86 16.23 7.12
C GLN A 26 -4.01 15.88 5.88
N VAL A 27 -2.72 15.55 6.07
CA VAL A 27 -1.82 15.12 5.00
C VAL A 27 -1.28 13.74 5.36
N ILE A 28 -1.16 12.85 4.41
CA ILE A 28 -0.44 11.58 4.55
C ILE A 28 1.00 11.77 4.09
N ASP A 29 1.91 11.84 5.06
CA ASP A 29 3.35 11.94 4.81
C ASP A 29 3.96 10.58 4.50
N ILE A 30 4.57 10.44 3.32
CA ILE A 30 5.19 9.19 2.86
C ILE A 30 6.71 9.35 2.81
N TYR A 31 7.43 8.46 3.48
CA TYR A 31 8.88 8.37 3.46
C TYR A 31 9.35 7.17 2.65
N LEU A 32 10.18 7.42 1.63
CA LEU A 32 10.88 6.38 0.87
C LEU A 32 12.29 6.21 1.44
N HIS A 33 12.55 5.11 2.15
CA HIS A 33 13.88 4.83 2.70
C HIS A 33 14.89 4.57 1.58
N ASN A 34 15.86 5.44 1.43
CA ASN A 34 16.86 5.36 0.35
C ASN A 34 18.31 5.30 0.85
N SER A 35 18.54 4.46 1.86
CA SER A 35 19.89 4.16 2.38
C SER A 35 20.11 2.66 2.41
N LYS A 36 21.29 2.22 1.97
CA LYS A 36 21.64 0.80 1.95
C LYS A 36 22.22 0.34 3.28
N GLY A 37 21.82 -0.84 3.74
CA GLY A 37 22.42 -1.56 4.86
C GLY A 37 21.48 -1.74 6.03
N ALA A 38 22.06 -2.10 7.18
CA ALA A 38 21.30 -2.42 8.39
C ALA A 38 20.44 -1.23 8.85
N THR A 39 19.14 -1.40 8.84
CA THR A 39 18.14 -0.38 9.19
C THR A 39 17.20 -0.93 10.26
N SER A 40 17.03 -0.16 11.36
CA SER A 40 16.09 -0.54 12.42
C SER A 40 14.67 -0.14 12.01
N VAL A 41 13.72 -1.06 12.18
CA VAL A 41 12.31 -0.88 11.90
C VAL A 41 11.47 -1.32 13.11
N SER A 42 10.22 -0.85 13.17
CA SER A 42 9.30 -1.23 14.26
C SER A 42 8.68 -2.61 14.04
N GLY A 43 8.43 -3.00 12.77
CA GLY A 43 8.01 -4.34 12.39
C GLY A 43 6.59 -4.74 12.81
N GLY A 44 5.77 -3.79 13.26
CA GLY A 44 4.38 -4.04 13.63
C GLY A 44 4.20 -5.18 14.64
N PRO A 45 3.35 -6.17 14.34
CA PRO A 45 3.08 -7.30 15.23
C PRO A 45 4.29 -8.24 15.41
N TYR A 46 5.31 -8.12 14.58
CA TYR A 46 6.54 -8.95 14.65
C TYR A 46 7.61 -8.33 15.56
N GLY A 47 7.41 -7.09 16.02
CA GLY A 47 8.33 -6.36 16.90
C GLY A 47 9.53 -5.76 16.17
N SER A 48 10.28 -4.92 16.88
CA SER A 48 11.43 -4.21 16.33
C SER A 48 12.51 -5.15 15.79
N GLN A 49 12.96 -4.87 14.58
CA GLN A 49 13.94 -5.69 13.86
C GLN A 49 15.00 -4.83 13.17
N ILE A 50 16.02 -5.50 12.65
CA ILE A 50 17.02 -4.89 11.77
C ILE A 50 16.90 -5.59 10.42
N ILE A 51 16.55 -4.82 9.39
CA ILE A 51 16.47 -5.27 7.99
C ILE A 51 17.76 -4.94 7.23
N ASP A 52 18.00 -5.60 6.09
CA ASP A 52 19.09 -5.26 5.15
C ASP A 52 18.54 -4.41 4.00
N ALA A 53 18.29 -3.14 4.31
CA ALA A 53 17.66 -2.22 3.37
C ALA A 53 18.49 -2.00 2.10
N LEU A 54 17.81 -1.89 0.98
CA LEU A 54 18.36 -1.56 -0.33
C LEU A 54 17.96 -0.14 -0.75
N THR A 55 18.70 0.43 -1.69
CA THR A 55 18.36 1.73 -2.29
C THR A 55 17.35 1.56 -3.42
N TRP A 56 16.52 2.58 -3.60
CA TRP A 56 15.72 2.74 -4.80
C TRP A 56 16.59 3.06 -6.01
N ASN A 57 16.13 2.71 -7.20
CA ASN A 57 16.64 3.29 -8.43
C ASN A 57 15.78 4.51 -8.83
N ASP A 58 16.33 5.39 -9.67
CA ASP A 58 15.65 6.63 -10.03
C ASP A 58 14.31 6.38 -10.74
N ASP A 59 14.22 5.38 -11.62
CA ASP A 59 12.98 5.05 -12.34
C ASP A 59 11.84 4.58 -11.40
N ASP A 60 12.17 3.95 -10.27
CA ASP A 60 11.17 3.50 -9.30
C ASP A 60 10.81 4.61 -8.29
N ILE A 61 11.74 5.54 -8.00
CA ILE A 61 11.42 6.77 -7.26
C ILE A 61 10.44 7.61 -8.08
N ASP A 62 10.74 7.85 -9.36
CA ASP A 62 9.86 8.61 -10.25
C ASP A 62 8.47 7.96 -10.37
N PHE A 63 8.44 6.63 -10.44
CA PHE A 63 7.18 5.88 -10.46
C PHE A 63 6.38 6.02 -9.15
N ALA A 64 7.05 5.87 -7.99
CA ALA A 64 6.42 6.02 -6.69
C ALA A 64 5.85 7.44 -6.52
N GLN A 65 6.63 8.46 -6.89
CA GLN A 65 6.19 9.85 -6.85
C GLN A 65 4.99 10.10 -7.76
N SER A 66 5.02 9.61 -9.01
CA SER A 66 3.88 9.74 -9.93
C SER A 66 2.62 9.06 -9.40
N PHE A 67 2.76 7.92 -8.74
CA PHE A 67 1.62 7.22 -8.14
C PHE A 67 1.04 7.99 -6.94
N ILE A 68 1.91 8.56 -6.10
CA ILE A 68 1.50 9.39 -4.96
C ILE A 68 0.80 10.67 -5.46
N ASP A 69 1.33 11.30 -6.51
CA ASP A 69 0.70 12.45 -7.16
C ASP A 69 -0.71 12.09 -7.73
N ASP A 70 -0.87 10.88 -8.29
CA ASP A 70 -2.19 10.39 -8.77
C ASP A 70 -3.19 10.22 -7.60
N LEU A 71 -2.73 9.72 -6.44
CA LEU A 71 -3.55 9.61 -5.22
C LEU A 71 -3.99 11.00 -4.75
N ASP A 72 -3.05 11.93 -4.62
CA ASP A 72 -3.28 13.32 -4.18
C ASP A 72 -4.28 14.06 -5.09
N HIS A 73 -4.17 13.87 -6.41
CA HIS A 73 -5.07 14.50 -7.37
C HIS A 73 -6.48 13.91 -7.37
N ARG A 74 -6.65 12.69 -6.90
CA ARG A 74 -7.91 11.97 -7.06
C ARG A 74 -8.70 11.75 -5.78
N LEU A 75 -8.01 11.52 -4.68
CA LEU A 75 -8.65 11.29 -3.38
C LEU A 75 -8.90 12.61 -2.63
N GLY A 76 -9.90 12.64 -1.77
CA GLY A 76 -10.25 13.80 -0.95
C GLY A 76 -9.34 14.02 0.25
N ILE A 77 -8.14 13.47 0.24
CA ILE A 77 -7.07 13.62 1.23
C ILE A 77 -5.77 13.99 0.53
N ASP A 78 -4.91 14.75 1.19
CA ASP A 78 -3.65 15.22 0.62
C ASP A 78 -2.50 14.23 0.93
N PHE A 79 -1.52 14.16 0.03
CA PHE A 79 -0.33 13.32 0.16
C PHE A 79 0.94 14.13 -0.07
N ALA A 80 2.00 13.82 0.68
CA ALA A 80 3.30 14.45 0.50
C ALA A 80 4.45 13.44 0.68
N LEU A 81 5.51 13.60 -0.13
CA LEU A 81 6.77 12.93 0.15
C LEU A 81 7.57 13.72 1.18
N THR A 82 8.06 13.02 2.21
CA THR A 82 8.93 13.60 3.24
C THR A 82 10.32 12.95 3.25
N SER A 83 11.30 13.67 3.74
CA SER A 83 12.64 13.13 4.02
C SER A 83 12.83 12.71 5.48
N ASP A 84 11.81 12.88 6.33
CA ASP A 84 11.84 12.59 7.76
C ASP A 84 10.98 11.38 8.10
N SER A 85 11.63 10.23 8.30
CA SER A 85 10.95 9.00 8.69
C SER A 85 10.36 9.02 10.10
N SER A 86 10.78 9.97 10.95
CA SER A 86 10.31 10.03 12.32
C SER A 86 8.94 10.68 12.47
N SER A 87 8.49 11.41 11.46
CA SER A 87 7.20 12.10 11.42
C SER A 87 6.27 11.60 10.32
N SER A 88 6.74 10.69 9.46
CA SER A 88 5.92 10.15 8.36
C SER A 88 4.86 9.17 8.85
N ASP A 89 3.75 9.13 8.10
CA ASP A 89 2.63 8.23 8.35
C ASP A 89 2.79 6.88 7.65
N ILE A 90 3.56 6.85 6.55
CA ILE A 90 3.89 5.64 5.80
C ILE A 90 5.39 5.62 5.52
N ASN A 91 6.09 4.61 6.05
CA ASN A 91 7.51 4.36 5.77
C ASN A 91 7.65 3.19 4.79
N ILE A 92 8.33 3.39 3.66
CA ILE A 92 8.49 2.34 2.64
C ILE A 92 9.96 1.95 2.53
N TYR A 93 10.23 0.66 2.71
CA TYR A 93 11.56 0.05 2.66
C TYR A 93 11.64 -0.96 1.52
N ILE A 94 12.74 -0.93 0.77
CA ILE A 94 13.13 -2.07 -0.05
C ILE A 94 14.05 -2.92 0.80
N ASP A 95 13.66 -4.15 1.09
CA ASP A 95 14.45 -5.11 1.83
C ASP A 95 15.04 -6.16 0.90
N LYS A 96 16.15 -6.73 1.29
CA LYS A 96 16.78 -7.81 0.56
C LYS A 96 16.01 -9.12 0.71
N GLU A 97 15.39 -9.32 1.86
CA GLU A 97 14.59 -10.49 2.21
C GLU A 97 13.63 -10.12 3.34
N ILE A 98 12.32 -10.26 3.14
CA ILE A 98 11.34 -9.99 4.19
C ILE A 98 11.26 -11.20 5.12
N ASP A 99 11.99 -11.13 6.24
CA ASP A 99 12.01 -12.16 7.30
C ASP A 99 11.15 -11.77 8.53
N LEU A 100 10.10 -10.98 8.29
CA LEU A 100 9.15 -10.54 9.32
C LEU A 100 8.07 -11.61 9.52
N GLY A 101 8.43 -12.68 10.26
CA GLY A 101 7.48 -13.74 10.63
C GLY A 101 6.96 -14.59 9.48
N GLY A 102 7.51 -14.45 8.30
CA GLY A 102 7.14 -15.18 7.10
C GLY A 102 7.94 -16.47 6.91
N ASP A 103 7.58 -17.22 5.89
CA ASP A 103 8.25 -18.45 5.44
C ASP A 103 9.33 -18.18 4.36
N GLY A 104 9.77 -16.91 4.21
CA GLY A 104 10.76 -16.48 3.22
C GLY A 104 10.22 -16.35 1.79
N GLN A 105 8.90 -16.32 1.61
CA GLN A 105 8.25 -16.14 0.30
C GLN A 105 7.40 -14.86 0.20
N THR A 106 7.44 -14.01 1.24
CA THR A 106 6.71 -12.75 1.27
C THR A 106 7.39 -11.74 0.35
N LEU A 107 6.68 -11.26 -0.68
CA LEU A 107 7.21 -10.28 -1.64
C LEU A 107 6.96 -8.83 -1.21
N GLY A 108 5.81 -8.59 -0.59
CA GLY A 108 5.43 -7.30 -0.03
C GLY A 108 4.75 -7.53 1.32
N LEU A 109 4.81 -6.54 2.20
CA LEU A 109 4.20 -6.59 3.52
C LEU A 109 3.94 -5.17 4.03
N ALA A 110 2.68 -4.86 4.30
CA ALA A 110 2.27 -3.66 5.01
C ALA A 110 1.89 -4.00 6.45
N VAL A 111 2.47 -3.31 7.42
CA VAL A 111 2.19 -3.51 8.85
C VAL A 111 1.89 -2.20 9.55
N THR A 112 0.96 -2.27 10.50
CA THR A 112 0.60 -1.13 11.35
C THR A 112 1.47 -1.08 12.58
N ASN A 113 1.84 0.13 12.98
CA ASN A 113 2.63 0.40 14.17
C ASN A 113 1.97 1.48 15.03
N PHE A 114 2.40 1.57 16.27
CA PHE A 114 2.03 2.64 17.18
C PHE A 114 3.25 3.07 17.98
N SER A 115 3.45 4.39 18.12
CA SER A 115 4.40 4.95 19.08
C SER A 115 3.73 6.06 19.90
N ASP A 116 4.21 6.27 21.12
CA ASP A 116 3.70 7.36 21.99
C ASP A 116 4.03 8.75 21.43
N GLU A 117 5.05 8.85 20.56
CA GLU A 117 5.53 10.11 20.00
C GLU A 117 4.77 10.48 18.72
N THR A 118 4.54 9.51 17.83
CA THR A 118 3.99 9.75 16.48
C THR A 118 2.56 9.26 16.31
N GLY A 119 2.04 8.44 17.24
CA GLY A 119 0.76 7.77 17.08
C GLY A 119 0.86 6.57 16.15
N TYR A 120 -0.22 6.30 15.41
CA TYR A 120 -0.25 5.23 14.42
C TYR A 120 0.48 5.63 13.15
N PHE A 121 1.17 4.64 12.54
CA PHE A 121 1.85 4.76 11.25
C PHE A 121 1.98 3.39 10.58
N TRP A 122 2.30 3.38 9.28
CA TRP A 122 2.52 2.18 8.50
C TRP A 122 4.00 1.98 8.18
N GLU A 123 4.44 0.74 8.17
CA GLU A 123 5.68 0.32 7.54
C GLU A 123 5.36 -0.66 6.40
N ILE A 124 5.93 -0.40 5.23
CA ILE A 124 5.81 -1.21 4.02
C ILE A 124 7.18 -1.75 3.66
N PHE A 125 7.27 -3.05 3.46
CA PHE A 125 8.48 -3.76 3.06
C PHE A 125 8.28 -4.40 1.70
N LEU A 126 9.29 -4.31 0.82
CA LEU A 126 9.26 -4.86 -0.53
C LEU A 126 10.55 -5.65 -0.78
N ASP A 127 10.44 -6.95 -1.07
CA ASP A 127 11.56 -7.81 -1.45
C ASP A 127 11.82 -7.69 -2.95
N ARG A 128 12.65 -6.70 -3.32
CA ARG A 128 12.92 -6.38 -4.73
C ARG A 128 13.43 -7.58 -5.53
N ASP A 129 14.30 -8.38 -4.95
CA ASP A 129 15.02 -9.42 -5.69
C ASP A 129 14.08 -10.57 -6.09
N ASN A 130 13.03 -10.82 -5.32
CA ASN A 130 12.08 -11.90 -5.57
C ASN A 130 10.89 -11.52 -6.46
N PHE A 131 10.66 -10.24 -6.77
CA PHE A 131 9.65 -9.83 -7.76
C PHE A 131 9.99 -10.25 -9.21
N GLY A 132 11.25 -10.59 -9.51
CA GLY A 132 11.67 -11.10 -10.81
C GLY A 132 11.69 -10.08 -11.95
N ASN A 133 10.87 -9.03 -11.92
CA ASN A 133 10.91 -7.92 -12.88
C ASN A 133 10.33 -6.61 -12.30
N GLN A 134 10.75 -5.49 -12.88
CA GLN A 134 10.38 -4.15 -12.41
C GLN A 134 8.86 -3.90 -12.42
N ARG A 135 8.14 -4.44 -13.41
CA ARG A 135 6.69 -4.20 -13.51
C ARG A 135 5.92 -4.92 -12.40
N TYR A 136 6.35 -6.12 -12.03
CA TYR A 136 5.78 -6.84 -10.91
C TYR A 136 6.13 -6.19 -9.57
N PHE A 137 7.36 -5.68 -9.43
CA PHE A 137 7.75 -4.87 -8.26
C PHE A 137 6.86 -3.64 -8.10
N ARG A 138 6.58 -2.90 -9.17
CA ARG A 138 5.69 -1.73 -9.15
C ARG A 138 4.24 -2.11 -8.81
N TYR A 139 3.79 -3.28 -9.28
CA TYR A 139 2.52 -3.85 -8.84
C TYR A 139 2.49 -4.07 -7.33
N GLY A 140 3.52 -4.71 -6.76
CA GLY A 140 3.66 -4.92 -5.32
C GLY A 140 3.70 -3.61 -4.53
N LEU A 141 4.44 -2.62 -5.02
CA LEU A 141 4.46 -1.28 -4.38
C LEU A 141 3.08 -0.65 -4.28
N ILE A 142 2.31 -0.64 -5.38
CA ILE A 142 0.94 -0.11 -5.38
C ILE A 142 0.05 -0.93 -4.44
N HIS A 143 0.17 -2.26 -4.46
CA HIS A 143 -0.57 -3.19 -3.62
C HIS A 143 -0.36 -2.88 -2.12
N GLU A 144 0.88 -2.72 -1.68
CA GLU A 144 1.18 -2.45 -0.27
C GLU A 144 0.77 -1.02 0.14
N ILE A 145 0.93 -0.02 -0.75
CA ILE A 145 0.39 1.32 -0.47
C ILE A 145 -1.14 1.26 -0.37
N ALA A 146 -1.82 0.48 -1.22
CA ALA A 146 -3.27 0.33 -1.16
C ALA A 146 -3.73 -0.27 0.19
N HIS A 147 -2.99 -1.22 0.79
CA HIS A 147 -3.25 -1.68 2.15
C HIS A 147 -3.19 -0.56 3.18
N SER A 148 -2.18 0.31 3.10
CA SER A 148 -2.07 1.46 4.00
C SER A 148 -3.18 2.51 3.83
N LEU A 149 -3.90 2.47 2.72
CA LEU A 149 -5.08 3.31 2.47
C LEU A 149 -6.40 2.62 2.80
N GLY A 150 -6.34 1.42 3.37
CA GLY A 150 -7.53 0.70 3.82
C GLY A 150 -7.97 -0.44 2.93
N MET A 151 -7.28 -0.71 1.81
CA MET A 151 -7.68 -1.81 0.94
C MET A 151 -7.30 -3.17 1.53
N GLU A 152 -8.16 -4.15 1.30
CA GLU A 152 -7.95 -5.54 1.67
C GLU A 152 -8.04 -6.48 0.47
N HIS A 153 -7.66 -7.72 0.71
CA HIS A 153 -7.79 -8.77 -0.29
C HIS A 153 -9.23 -9.25 -0.41
N PRO A 154 -9.83 -9.30 -1.62
CA PRO A 154 -11.22 -9.75 -1.79
C PRO A 154 -11.45 -11.22 -1.43
N PHE A 155 -10.38 -11.98 -1.18
CA PHE A 155 -10.42 -13.36 -0.69
C PHE A 155 -10.19 -13.47 0.83
N SER A 156 -9.97 -12.37 1.54
CA SER A 156 -9.96 -12.32 3.00
C SER A 156 -11.38 -12.31 3.54
N ALA A 157 -11.59 -12.98 4.65
CA ALA A 157 -12.85 -12.97 5.39
C ALA A 157 -12.66 -12.40 6.81
N ASP A 158 -11.58 -11.66 7.02
CA ASP A 158 -11.12 -11.26 8.36
C ASP A 158 -12.00 -10.17 8.97
N ASP A 159 -12.65 -9.36 8.16
CA ASP A 159 -13.62 -8.35 8.58
C ASP A 159 -15.08 -8.83 8.56
N GLY A 160 -15.33 -10.02 8.01
CA GLY A 160 -16.62 -10.71 8.01
C GLY A 160 -17.33 -10.73 6.67
N ASP A 161 -16.69 -10.25 5.60
CA ASP A 161 -17.19 -10.41 4.25
C ASP A 161 -16.23 -11.21 3.35
N LEU A 162 -16.64 -11.57 2.14
CA LEU A 162 -15.86 -12.39 1.23
C LEU A 162 -16.43 -12.28 -0.19
N TYR A 163 -15.62 -11.84 -1.14
CA TYR A 163 -16.07 -11.69 -2.51
C TYR A 163 -16.33 -13.04 -3.18
N GLY A 164 -17.58 -13.24 -3.63
CA GLY A 164 -17.97 -14.42 -4.39
C GLY A 164 -17.86 -15.76 -3.65
N ASP A 165 -17.87 -15.74 -2.32
CA ASP A 165 -17.68 -16.92 -1.47
C ASP A 165 -16.38 -17.70 -1.76
N ASN A 166 -15.34 -17.01 -2.26
CA ASN A 166 -14.07 -17.62 -2.66
C ASN A 166 -12.90 -17.07 -1.85
N ASN A 167 -12.42 -17.85 -0.89
CA ASN A 167 -11.27 -17.52 -0.02
C ASN A 167 -9.91 -18.03 -0.55
N ASP A 168 -9.84 -18.51 -1.79
CA ASP A 168 -8.58 -18.93 -2.39
C ASP A 168 -7.92 -17.75 -3.11
N ALA A 169 -6.81 -17.27 -2.54
CA ALA A 169 -6.00 -16.17 -3.05
C ALA A 169 -5.61 -16.32 -4.53
N TRP A 170 -5.41 -17.55 -4.97
CA TRP A 170 -4.90 -17.86 -6.31
C TRP A 170 -6.00 -18.04 -7.37
N THR A 171 -7.26 -18.08 -6.97
CA THR A 171 -8.39 -18.28 -7.87
C THR A 171 -9.53 -17.26 -7.73
N SER A 172 -9.43 -16.31 -6.78
CA SER A 172 -10.45 -15.29 -6.53
C SER A 172 -10.56 -14.30 -7.69
N THR A 173 -9.82 -13.22 -7.66
CA THR A 173 -9.86 -12.14 -8.64
C THR A 173 -8.60 -12.10 -9.50
N TYR A 174 -8.64 -11.37 -10.62
CA TYR A 174 -7.45 -11.09 -11.43
C TYR A 174 -6.89 -9.69 -11.12
N PRO A 175 -5.58 -9.46 -11.34
CA PRO A 175 -4.96 -8.14 -11.21
C PRO A 175 -5.61 -7.05 -12.07
N GLU A 176 -6.22 -7.43 -13.17
CA GLU A 176 -7.00 -6.53 -14.03
C GLU A 176 -8.34 -6.12 -13.41
N GLU A 177 -8.82 -6.83 -12.38
CA GLU A 177 -10.06 -6.53 -11.66
C GLU A 177 -9.78 -5.72 -10.38
N THR A 178 -8.69 -6.01 -9.67
CA THR A 178 -8.23 -5.27 -8.49
C THR A 178 -6.75 -5.49 -8.27
N ILE A 179 -6.06 -4.43 -7.85
CA ILE A 179 -4.64 -4.51 -7.45
C ILE A 179 -4.44 -5.45 -6.25
N MET A 180 -5.48 -5.72 -5.48
CA MET A 180 -5.46 -6.58 -4.30
C MET A 180 -5.52 -8.08 -4.63
N SER A 181 -5.23 -8.47 -5.87
CA SER A 181 -5.21 -9.86 -6.32
C SER A 181 -3.82 -10.49 -6.24
N TYR A 182 -3.78 -11.78 -5.86
CA TYR A 182 -2.55 -12.59 -5.91
C TYR A 182 -2.43 -13.44 -7.20
N ARG A 183 -3.48 -13.46 -7.99
CA ARG A 183 -3.53 -14.26 -9.21
C ARG A 183 -2.61 -13.67 -10.28
N SER A 184 -2.04 -14.55 -11.13
CA SER A 184 -1.31 -14.08 -12.29
C SER A 184 -2.23 -13.36 -13.29
N PRO A 185 -1.79 -12.24 -13.91
CA PRO A 185 -2.60 -11.48 -14.82
C PRO A 185 -2.98 -12.28 -16.08
N LEU A 186 -4.19 -12.09 -16.59
CA LEU A 186 -4.72 -12.79 -17.77
C LEU A 186 -3.84 -12.60 -19.00
N GLY A 187 -3.32 -11.41 -19.20
CA GLY A 187 -2.44 -11.07 -20.32
C GLY A 187 -0.95 -11.31 -20.05
N GLY A 188 -0.58 -11.83 -18.88
CA GLY A 188 0.82 -11.99 -18.46
C GLY A 188 1.56 -10.68 -18.18
N ILE A 189 0.85 -9.56 -18.14
CA ILE A 189 1.41 -8.22 -17.89
C ILE A 189 0.78 -7.67 -16.62
N TRP A 190 1.59 -7.49 -15.57
CA TRP A 190 1.15 -6.92 -14.31
C TRP A 190 0.68 -5.45 -14.50
N PRO A 191 -0.50 -5.07 -13.99
CA PRO A 191 -0.89 -3.67 -13.93
C PRO A 191 0.13 -2.82 -13.18
N ASN A 192 0.22 -1.55 -13.49
CA ASN A 192 1.05 -0.57 -12.78
C ASN A 192 0.26 0.70 -12.43
N SER A 193 -1.02 0.52 -12.19
CA SER A 193 -1.98 1.54 -11.73
C SER A 193 -3.13 0.85 -11.03
N LEU A 194 -3.83 1.55 -10.18
CA LEU A 194 -5.10 1.11 -9.62
C LEU A 194 -6.13 0.86 -10.73
N THR A 195 -7.00 -0.13 -10.53
CA THR A 195 -8.12 -0.42 -11.41
C THR A 195 -9.31 0.50 -11.11
N ASP A 196 -10.35 0.48 -11.96
CA ASP A 196 -11.58 1.23 -11.70
C ASP A 196 -12.27 0.77 -10.40
N ASN A 197 -12.20 -0.53 -10.05
CA ASN A 197 -12.75 -1.04 -8.79
C ASN A 197 -11.96 -0.50 -7.58
N ASP A 198 -10.63 -0.46 -7.67
CA ASP A 198 -9.78 0.05 -6.59
C ASP A 198 -10.02 1.55 -6.36
N TRP A 199 -10.09 2.33 -7.44
CA TRP A 199 -10.41 3.75 -7.33
C TRP A 199 -11.78 3.97 -6.72
N GLN A 200 -12.81 3.23 -7.18
CA GLN A 200 -14.15 3.34 -6.63
C GLN A 200 -14.18 2.99 -5.13
N ALA A 201 -13.42 1.99 -4.71
CA ALA A 201 -13.31 1.59 -3.32
C ALA A 201 -12.66 2.70 -2.48
N LEU A 202 -11.49 3.20 -2.89
CA LEU A 202 -10.81 4.29 -2.20
C LEU A 202 -11.62 5.58 -2.16
N GLU A 203 -12.22 5.99 -3.29
CA GLU A 203 -13.07 7.18 -3.37
C GLU A 203 -14.33 7.06 -2.51
N SER A 204 -14.85 5.84 -2.29
CA SER A 204 -16.02 5.63 -1.43
C SER A 204 -15.72 5.91 0.05
N HIS A 205 -14.46 5.75 0.46
CA HIS A 205 -14.02 6.01 1.83
C HIS A 205 -13.40 7.41 1.98
N TRP A 206 -12.42 7.76 1.14
CA TRP A 206 -11.66 9.01 1.25
C TRP A 206 -12.32 10.21 0.55
N GLY A 207 -13.37 9.96 -0.24
CA GLY A 207 -13.97 10.98 -1.11
C GLY A 207 -13.14 11.21 -2.36
N GLN A 208 -13.59 12.17 -3.19
CA GLN A 208 -12.87 12.64 -4.36
C GLN A 208 -12.33 14.04 -4.10
N GLN A 209 -11.14 14.33 -4.65
CA GLN A 209 -10.61 15.67 -4.62
C GLN A 209 -11.59 16.62 -5.33
N ASN A 210 -12.07 17.60 -4.61
CA ASN A 210 -12.91 18.64 -5.18
C ASN A 210 -12.02 19.65 -5.88
N ASP A 211 -12.17 19.77 -7.20
CA ASP A 211 -11.55 20.86 -7.97
C ASP A 211 -11.98 22.24 -7.40
N TRP A 212 -11.19 22.80 -6.52
CA TRP A 212 -11.33 24.19 -6.06
C TRP A 212 -10.89 25.20 -7.13
N SER A 213 -10.91 24.83 -8.39
CA SER A 213 -10.57 25.67 -9.54
C SER A 213 -11.79 26.21 -10.29
N SER A 214 -12.78 26.77 -9.57
CA SER A 214 -13.78 27.64 -10.21
C SER A 214 -14.32 28.65 -9.22
N GLY A 215 -13.49 29.59 -8.82
CA GLY A 215 -13.90 30.65 -7.91
C GLY A 215 -13.01 31.90 -7.96
N ASN A 216 -13.27 32.72 -8.99
CA ASN A 216 -12.95 34.15 -9.13
C ASN A 216 -11.55 34.53 -9.59
#